data_9d558e57917d6f7653ee09875db8e522
#
_entry.id   9d558e57917d6f7653ee09875db8e522
#
_cell.length_a   1.000
_cell.length_b   1.000
_cell.length_c   1.000
_cell.angle_alpha   90.00
_cell.angle_beta   90.00
_cell.angle_gamma   90.00
#
_symmetry.space_group_name_H-M   'P 1'
#
loop_
_entity.id
_entity.type
_entity.pdbx_description
1 polymer ?
#
loop_
_entity_poly.entity_id
_entity_poly.type
_entity_poly.pdbx_seq_one_letter_code
_entity_poly.pdbx_strand_id
1 'polypeptide(L)'
;MLQSTSPFSEYVDATFLSIVGISALVLLGILAFMVYYLVRYSRKRNPHPTNIGGNISLELLWTAIPLGLFMGMFYLGWEGYLKEIDAPENAIPISVTARMWAWSFEYPNGVQADTLYVPVGVPVKLSLHSLDVNHSLYIPAFRIKRDVIPNRVNSMWFKTSEVGSYDIACAEYCGLRHSYMYNKVVSEDSAHFEQWYRKTSLDQSKPYKPLSSSSR
;
A
#
# COMPACT_ATOMS: atom_id res chain seq x y z
N MET A 1 -5.31 -10.25 -15.04
CA MET A 1 -3.92 -9.79 -14.90
C MET A 1 -3.98 -8.51 -14.07
N LEU A 2 -3.26 -8.46 -12.97
CA LEU A 2 -3.11 -7.24 -12.19
C LEU A 2 -2.23 -6.31 -13.04
N GLN A 3 -2.80 -5.19 -13.49
CA GLN A 3 -2.07 -4.20 -14.28
C GLN A 3 -1.06 -3.52 -13.35
N SER A 4 0.23 -3.61 -13.68
CA SER A 4 1.31 -2.95 -12.94
C SER A 4 1.28 -1.45 -13.26
N THR A 5 0.69 -0.66 -12.36
CA THR A 5 0.55 0.79 -12.49
C THR A 5 1.69 1.55 -11.79
N SER A 6 2.55 0.82 -11.07
CA SER A 6 3.67 1.35 -10.30
C SER A 6 4.73 0.26 -10.12
N PRO A 7 6.03 0.58 -10.05
CA PRO A 7 7.09 -0.39 -9.73
C PRO A 7 6.86 -1.11 -8.40
N PHE A 8 6.21 -0.46 -7.43
CA PHE A 8 5.85 -1.09 -6.15
C PHE A 8 4.78 -2.15 -6.30
N SER A 9 3.74 -1.91 -7.10
CA SER A 9 2.64 -2.87 -7.29
C SER A 9 3.15 -4.19 -7.87
N GLU A 10 4.08 -4.15 -8.80
CA GLU A 10 4.70 -5.34 -9.38
C GLU A 10 5.47 -6.16 -8.35
N TYR A 11 6.31 -5.49 -7.55
CA TYR A 11 7.09 -6.14 -6.50
C TYR A 11 6.19 -6.73 -5.40
N VAL A 12 5.21 -5.97 -4.93
CA VAL A 12 4.28 -6.41 -3.88
C VAL A 12 3.44 -7.58 -4.35
N ASP A 13 2.91 -7.53 -5.57
CA ASP A 13 2.10 -8.61 -6.14
C ASP A 13 2.95 -9.89 -6.33
N ALA A 14 4.19 -9.79 -6.80
CA ALA A 14 5.09 -10.94 -6.93
C ALA A 14 5.43 -11.56 -5.56
N THR A 15 5.75 -10.73 -4.56
CA THR A 15 6.03 -11.19 -3.20
C THR A 15 4.80 -11.84 -2.57
N PHE A 16 3.63 -11.22 -2.70
CA PHE A 16 2.36 -11.76 -2.20
C PHE A 16 2.03 -13.12 -2.80
N LEU A 17 2.11 -13.25 -4.13
CA LEU A 17 1.84 -14.52 -4.82
C LEU A 17 2.84 -15.61 -4.42
N SER A 18 4.10 -15.25 -4.20
CA SER A 18 5.12 -16.20 -3.73
C SER A 18 4.79 -16.70 -2.32
N ILE A 19 4.43 -15.80 -1.39
CA ILE A 19 4.04 -16.17 -0.01
C ILE A 19 2.78 -17.05 -0.02
N VAL A 20 1.76 -16.65 -0.77
CA VAL A 20 0.49 -17.41 -0.88
C VAL A 20 0.76 -18.80 -1.49
N GLY A 21 1.58 -18.88 -2.54
CA GLY A 21 1.94 -20.14 -3.18
C GLY A 21 2.67 -21.10 -2.24
N ILE A 22 3.68 -20.62 -1.51
CA ILE A 22 4.40 -21.40 -0.50
C ILE A 22 3.43 -21.86 0.61
N SER A 23 2.61 -20.96 1.12
CA SER A 23 1.65 -21.27 2.19
C SER A 23 0.61 -22.31 1.75
N ALA A 24 0.10 -22.20 0.53
CA ALA A 24 -0.82 -23.17 -0.05
C ALA A 24 -0.18 -24.54 -0.21
N LEU A 25 1.07 -24.60 -0.68
CA LEU A 25 1.81 -25.84 -0.84
C LEU A 25 2.02 -26.54 0.51
N VAL A 26 2.43 -25.80 1.54
CA VAL A 26 2.61 -26.34 2.91
C VAL A 26 1.27 -26.84 3.46
N LEU A 27 0.20 -26.06 3.32
CA LEU A 27 -1.14 -26.45 3.76
C LEU A 27 -1.62 -27.75 3.10
N LEU A 28 -1.49 -27.83 1.77
CA LEU A 28 -1.87 -29.02 1.02
C LEU A 28 -1.03 -30.24 1.43
N GLY A 29 0.27 -30.06 1.70
CA GLY A 29 1.14 -31.09 2.23
C GLY A 29 0.66 -31.61 3.60
N ILE A 30 0.36 -30.70 4.53
CA ILE A 30 -0.16 -31.06 5.86
C ILE A 30 -1.49 -31.82 5.73
N LEU A 31 -2.42 -31.32 4.91
CA LEU A 31 -3.71 -32.00 4.67
C LEU A 31 -3.52 -33.39 4.07
N ALA A 32 -2.62 -33.53 3.12
CA ALA A 32 -2.32 -34.84 2.50
C ALA A 32 -1.74 -35.82 3.53
N PHE A 33 -0.79 -35.39 4.37
CA PHE A 33 -0.27 -36.23 5.47
C PHE A 33 -1.36 -36.54 6.48
N MET A 34 -2.19 -35.62 6.86
CA MET A 34 -3.31 -35.85 7.78
C MET A 34 -4.26 -36.95 7.24
N VAL A 35 -4.70 -36.81 5.99
CA VAL A 35 -5.58 -37.79 5.35
C VAL A 35 -4.88 -39.16 5.24
N TYR A 36 -3.60 -39.17 4.82
CA TYR A 36 -2.81 -40.41 4.77
C TYR A 36 -2.76 -41.12 6.11
N TYR A 37 -2.46 -40.40 7.21
CA TYR A 37 -2.37 -41.04 8.53
C TYR A 37 -3.74 -41.46 9.07
N LEU A 38 -4.82 -40.70 8.83
CA LEU A 38 -6.17 -41.12 9.18
C LEU A 38 -6.57 -42.44 8.51
N VAL A 39 -6.24 -42.60 7.24
CA VAL A 39 -6.53 -43.83 6.51
C VAL A 39 -5.59 -44.97 6.92
N ARG A 40 -4.27 -44.70 6.99
CA ARG A 40 -3.24 -45.71 7.26
C ARG A 40 -3.32 -46.24 8.68
N TYR A 41 -3.58 -45.39 9.68
CA TYR A 41 -3.65 -45.76 11.09
C TYR A 41 -5.08 -45.83 11.61
N SER A 42 -6.05 -46.00 10.75
CA SER A 42 -7.45 -46.22 11.16
C SER A 42 -7.57 -47.50 12.02
N ARG A 43 -8.52 -47.51 12.97
CA ARG A 43 -8.75 -48.62 13.91
C ARG A 43 -8.95 -49.96 13.22
N LYS A 44 -9.52 -50.00 12.00
CA LYS A 44 -9.69 -51.21 11.20
C LYS A 44 -8.36 -51.75 10.68
N ARG A 45 -7.38 -50.91 10.38
CA ARG A 45 -6.08 -51.28 9.83
C ARG A 45 -4.99 -51.46 10.91
N ASN A 46 -5.18 -50.79 12.08
CA ASN A 46 -4.28 -50.84 13.23
C ASN A 46 -5.06 -51.14 14.52
N PRO A 47 -5.52 -52.34 14.75
CA PRO A 47 -6.29 -52.71 15.93
C PRO A 47 -5.48 -52.62 17.23
N HIS A 48 -4.16 -52.77 17.16
CA HIS A 48 -3.22 -52.71 18.30
C HIS A 48 -2.22 -51.56 18.08
N PRO A 49 -2.52 -50.35 18.52
CA PRO A 49 -1.60 -49.22 18.36
C PRO A 49 -0.39 -49.40 19.27
N THR A 50 0.80 -49.13 18.72
CA THR A 50 2.06 -49.06 19.48
C THR A 50 2.37 -47.63 19.85
N ASN A 51 2.92 -47.43 21.04
CA ASN A 51 3.38 -46.09 21.47
C ASN A 51 4.74 -45.81 20.83
N ILE A 52 4.85 -44.73 20.04
CA ILE A 52 6.07 -44.35 19.34
C ILE A 52 6.75 -43.29 20.18
N GLY A 53 8.01 -43.53 20.57
CA GLY A 53 8.84 -42.52 21.27
C GLY A 53 9.19 -41.32 20.39
N GLY A 54 9.61 -40.22 21.00
CA GLY A 54 10.06 -39.02 20.28
C GLY A 54 11.30 -39.30 19.41
N ASN A 55 11.45 -38.49 18.35
CA ASN A 55 12.60 -38.52 17.46
C ASN A 55 13.16 -37.10 17.29
N ILE A 56 14.27 -36.83 17.97
CA ILE A 56 14.88 -35.47 18.01
C ILE A 56 15.30 -35.01 16.61
N SER A 57 15.73 -35.91 15.72
CA SER A 57 16.11 -35.54 14.36
C SER A 57 14.91 -35.06 13.55
N LEU A 58 13.75 -35.74 13.73
CA LEU A 58 12.50 -35.31 13.09
C LEU A 58 12.00 -33.99 13.67
N GLU A 59 12.13 -33.80 14.99
CA GLU A 59 11.75 -32.55 15.66
C GLU A 59 12.58 -31.38 15.18
N LEU A 60 13.89 -31.55 15.06
CA LEU A 60 14.76 -30.52 14.49
C LEU A 60 14.42 -30.21 13.02
N LEU A 61 14.08 -31.25 12.24
CA LEU A 61 13.75 -31.08 10.82
C LEU A 61 12.48 -30.25 10.60
N TRP A 62 11.38 -30.60 11.31
CA TRP A 62 10.13 -29.85 11.17
C TRP A 62 10.15 -28.46 11.81
N THR A 63 11.13 -28.17 12.65
CA THR A 63 11.40 -26.83 13.19
C THR A 63 12.27 -26.01 12.23
N ALA A 64 13.36 -26.59 11.73
CA ALA A 64 14.33 -25.88 10.91
C ALA A 64 13.79 -25.51 9.52
N ILE A 65 13.01 -26.40 8.89
CA ILE A 65 12.44 -26.14 7.56
C ILE A 65 11.46 -24.96 7.57
N PRO A 66 10.40 -24.92 8.42
CA PRO A 66 9.52 -23.77 8.51
C PRO A 66 10.25 -22.48 8.92
N LEU A 67 11.18 -22.57 9.86
CA LEU A 67 11.99 -21.41 10.25
C LEU A 67 12.76 -20.83 9.06
N GLY A 68 13.42 -21.67 8.27
CA GLY A 68 14.12 -21.24 7.05
C GLY A 68 13.18 -20.58 6.03
N LEU A 69 11.97 -21.16 5.84
CA LEU A 69 10.95 -20.57 4.97
C LEU A 69 10.48 -19.20 5.47
N PHE A 70 10.22 -19.06 6.77
CA PHE A 70 9.83 -17.75 7.36
C PHE A 70 10.93 -16.71 7.26
N MET A 71 12.19 -17.10 7.46
CA MET A 71 13.32 -16.18 7.27
C MET A 71 13.45 -15.74 5.81
N GLY A 72 13.22 -16.64 4.85
CA GLY A 72 13.18 -16.28 3.42
C GLY A 72 12.04 -15.32 3.08
N MET A 73 10.84 -15.57 3.57
CA MET A 73 9.69 -14.66 3.37
C MET A 73 9.92 -13.30 4.04
N PHE A 74 10.49 -13.29 5.24
CA PHE A 74 10.89 -12.05 5.91
C PHE A 74 11.88 -11.24 5.07
N TYR A 75 12.91 -11.90 4.54
CA TYR A 75 13.91 -11.23 3.69
C TYR A 75 13.28 -10.56 2.46
N LEU A 76 12.37 -11.25 1.77
CA LEU A 76 11.63 -10.67 0.64
C LEU A 76 10.81 -9.44 1.06
N GLY A 77 10.11 -9.52 2.19
CA GLY A 77 9.35 -8.38 2.70
C GLY A 77 10.24 -7.20 3.12
N TRP A 78 11.39 -7.49 3.73
CA TRP A 78 12.37 -6.49 4.16
C TRP A 78 12.97 -5.73 2.97
N GLU A 79 13.35 -6.42 1.91
CA GLU A 79 13.84 -5.80 0.66
C GLU A 79 12.82 -4.82 0.06
N GLY A 80 11.53 -5.21 0.05
CA GLY A 80 10.45 -4.34 -0.42
C GLY A 80 10.26 -3.12 0.45
N TYR A 81 10.29 -3.31 1.76
CA TYR A 81 10.16 -2.23 2.74
C TYR A 81 11.27 -1.17 2.59
N LEU A 82 12.52 -1.60 2.41
CA LEU A 82 13.63 -0.66 2.20
C LEU A 82 13.45 0.21 0.95
N LYS A 83 12.91 -0.35 -0.13
CA LYS A 83 12.61 0.40 -1.36
C LYS A 83 11.48 1.42 -1.18
N GLU A 84 10.57 1.18 -0.25
CA GLU A 84 9.44 2.08 0.02
C GLU A 84 9.82 3.28 0.92
N ILE A 85 10.82 3.14 1.78
CA ILE A 85 11.20 4.19 2.75
C ILE A 85 11.93 5.34 2.07
N ASP A 86 12.88 5.06 1.19
CA ASP A 86 13.79 6.06 0.66
C ASP A 86 13.28 6.59 -0.68
N ALA A 87 12.71 7.79 -0.66
CA ALA A 87 12.33 8.49 -1.87
C ALA A 87 13.57 8.95 -2.65
N PRO A 88 13.59 8.80 -3.99
CA PRO A 88 14.65 9.37 -4.82
C PRO A 88 14.83 10.88 -4.59
N GLU A 89 16.06 11.37 -4.67
CA GLU A 89 16.37 12.81 -4.45
C GLU A 89 15.65 13.74 -5.43
N ASN A 90 15.37 13.26 -6.63
CA ASN A 90 14.66 14.01 -7.67
C ASN A 90 13.12 13.90 -7.58
N ALA A 91 12.58 13.39 -6.47
CA ALA A 91 11.13 13.28 -6.28
C ALA A 91 10.48 14.66 -6.08
N ILE A 92 9.36 14.89 -6.75
CA ILE A 92 8.55 16.12 -6.55
C ILE A 92 7.95 16.08 -5.14
N PRO A 93 8.28 17.01 -4.24
CA PRO A 93 7.70 17.06 -2.91
C PRO A 93 6.29 17.67 -2.96
N ILE A 94 5.29 16.98 -2.42
CA ILE A 94 3.91 17.46 -2.29
C ILE A 94 3.48 17.28 -0.84
N SER A 95 2.93 18.34 -0.24
CA SER A 95 2.35 18.29 1.09
C SER A 95 0.91 17.81 1.01
N VAL A 96 0.54 16.83 1.82
CA VAL A 96 -0.82 16.29 1.91
C VAL A 96 -1.39 16.59 3.27
N THR A 97 -2.51 17.29 3.29
CA THR A 97 -3.25 17.58 4.51
C THR A 97 -4.55 16.79 4.54
N ALA A 98 -4.71 15.98 5.59
CA ALA A 98 -5.92 15.25 5.90
C ALA A 98 -6.75 15.97 6.97
N ARG A 99 -8.05 16.01 6.79
CA ARG A 99 -9.05 16.45 7.78
C ARG A 99 -10.34 15.66 7.59
N MET A 100 -11.22 15.65 8.56
CA MET A 100 -12.55 15.01 8.44
C MET A 100 -13.42 15.76 7.43
N TRP A 101 -13.69 15.28 6.25
CA TRP A 101 -13.37 14.01 5.57
C TRP A 101 -12.88 14.38 4.16
N ALA A 102 -11.75 15.06 4.10
CA ALA A 102 -11.19 15.61 2.86
C ALA A 102 -9.66 15.51 2.83
N TRP A 103 -9.13 15.43 1.62
CA TRP A 103 -7.73 15.51 1.30
C TRP A 103 -7.45 16.85 0.61
N SER A 104 -6.29 17.45 0.90
CA SER A 104 -5.79 18.63 0.20
C SER A 104 -4.32 18.42 -0.13
N PHE A 105 -3.92 18.80 -1.34
CA PHE A 105 -2.57 18.63 -1.86
C PHE A 105 -1.97 20.00 -2.17
N GLU A 106 -0.81 20.29 -1.58
CA GLU A 106 -0.07 21.53 -1.79
C GLU A 106 1.26 21.22 -2.49
N TYR A 107 1.48 21.91 -3.59
CA TYR A 107 2.66 21.77 -4.45
C TYR A 107 3.75 22.77 -4.07
N PRO A 108 5.03 22.55 -4.53
CA PRO A 108 6.15 23.42 -4.16
C PRO A 108 5.99 24.90 -4.51
N ASN A 109 5.19 25.23 -5.52
CA ASN A 109 4.88 26.61 -5.92
C ASN A 109 3.69 27.23 -5.15
N GLY A 110 3.17 26.55 -4.11
CA GLY A 110 2.02 26.98 -3.32
C GLY A 110 0.66 26.68 -3.93
N VAL A 111 0.60 26.03 -5.10
CA VAL A 111 -0.67 25.57 -5.69
C VAL A 111 -1.33 24.57 -4.77
N GLN A 112 -2.60 24.79 -4.43
CA GLN A 112 -3.43 23.88 -3.68
C GLN A 112 -4.49 23.24 -4.58
N ALA A 113 -4.66 21.93 -4.45
CA ALA A 113 -5.65 21.15 -5.19
C ALA A 113 -6.34 20.14 -4.29
N ASP A 114 -7.56 19.78 -4.63
CA ASP A 114 -8.29 18.67 -4.01
C ASP A 114 -8.01 17.32 -4.70
N THR A 115 -7.47 17.33 -5.90
CA THR A 115 -7.06 16.16 -6.69
C THR A 115 -5.55 16.15 -6.84
N LEU A 116 -4.92 14.99 -6.70
CA LEU A 116 -3.48 14.83 -6.81
C LEU A 116 -3.07 14.63 -8.27
N TYR A 117 -2.59 15.68 -8.93
CA TYR A 117 -2.03 15.62 -10.29
C TYR A 117 -0.53 15.33 -10.23
N VAL A 118 -0.08 14.38 -11.05
CA VAL A 118 1.34 13.97 -11.10
C VAL A 118 1.79 13.68 -12.53
N PRO A 119 3.04 13.96 -12.91
CA PRO A 119 3.56 13.56 -14.20
C PRO A 119 3.92 12.08 -14.22
N VAL A 120 3.58 11.37 -15.31
CA VAL A 120 3.94 9.97 -15.49
C VAL A 120 5.46 9.79 -15.50
N GLY A 121 5.93 8.72 -14.88
CA GLY A 121 7.36 8.38 -14.89
C GLY A 121 8.25 9.21 -13.96
N VAL A 122 7.71 10.18 -13.24
CA VAL A 122 8.46 11.01 -12.28
C VAL A 122 8.12 10.57 -10.84
N PRO A 123 9.12 10.36 -9.96
CA PRO A 123 8.86 10.06 -8.56
C PRO A 123 8.23 11.26 -7.85
N VAL A 124 7.28 10.97 -6.98
CA VAL A 124 6.56 11.95 -6.15
C VAL A 124 6.68 11.55 -4.69
N LYS A 125 7.10 12.48 -3.84
CA LYS A 125 7.19 12.29 -2.39
C LYS A 125 6.07 13.07 -1.70
N LEU A 126 5.22 12.36 -0.98
CA LEU A 126 4.13 12.93 -0.19
C LEU A 126 4.59 13.11 1.27
N SER A 127 4.44 14.32 1.80
CA SER A 127 4.57 14.62 3.24
C SER A 127 3.17 14.71 3.84
N LEU A 128 2.84 13.84 4.79
CA LEU A 128 1.49 13.59 5.27
C LEU A 128 1.24 14.26 6.61
N HIS A 129 0.23 15.13 6.69
CA HIS A 129 -0.16 15.88 7.87
C HIS A 129 -1.64 15.68 8.18
N SER A 130 -1.99 15.43 9.43
CA SER A 130 -3.38 15.44 9.89
C SER A 130 -3.67 16.66 10.74
N LEU A 131 -4.82 17.30 10.52
CA LEU A 131 -5.30 18.45 11.31
C LEU A 131 -6.17 18.04 12.50
N ASP A 132 -6.65 16.79 12.54
CA ASP A 132 -7.65 16.37 13.53
C ASP A 132 -7.40 14.96 14.09
N VAL A 133 -7.81 13.90 13.41
CA VAL A 133 -7.71 12.51 13.86
C VAL A 133 -6.76 11.69 12.98
N ASN A 134 -6.57 10.42 13.31
CA ASN A 134 -5.83 9.52 12.45
C ASN A 134 -6.61 9.27 11.15
N HIS A 135 -5.89 9.39 10.04
CA HIS A 135 -6.29 8.97 8.71
C HIS A 135 -5.25 8.03 8.15
N SER A 136 -5.49 7.43 7.00
CA SER A 136 -4.46 6.70 6.27
C SER A 136 -4.65 6.91 4.77
N LEU A 137 -3.64 7.43 4.11
CA LEU A 137 -3.65 7.61 2.65
C LEU A 137 -3.33 6.27 2.01
N TYR A 138 -4.28 5.73 1.26
CA TYR A 138 -4.17 4.46 0.57
C TYR A 138 -4.43 4.63 -0.92
N ILE A 139 -3.49 4.18 -1.74
CA ILE A 139 -3.62 4.14 -3.20
C ILE A 139 -3.60 2.68 -3.63
N PRO A 140 -4.77 2.03 -3.75
CA PRO A 140 -4.89 0.59 -4.02
C PRO A 140 -4.13 0.14 -5.26
N ALA A 141 -4.19 0.93 -6.33
CA ALA A 141 -3.54 0.63 -7.60
C ALA A 141 -2.01 0.53 -7.48
N PHE A 142 -1.41 1.29 -6.55
CA PHE A 142 0.04 1.30 -6.33
C PHE A 142 0.48 0.37 -5.19
N ARG A 143 -0.45 -0.29 -4.46
CA ARG A 143 -0.19 -1.14 -3.30
C ARG A 143 0.51 -0.42 -2.15
N ILE A 144 0.33 0.89 -2.01
CA ILE A 144 0.96 1.70 -0.97
C ILE A 144 -0.07 2.29 -0.02
N LYS A 145 0.25 2.28 1.27
CA LYS A 145 -0.57 2.85 2.35
C LYS A 145 0.36 3.49 3.39
N ARG A 146 -0.01 4.69 3.87
CA ARG A 146 0.71 5.33 4.98
C ARG A 146 -0.25 6.08 5.88
N ASP A 147 -0.09 5.89 7.18
CA ASP A 147 -0.91 6.55 8.18
C ASP A 147 -0.57 8.04 8.31
N VAL A 148 -1.61 8.85 8.47
CA VAL A 148 -1.55 10.29 8.58
C VAL A 148 -1.98 10.65 10.00
N ILE A 149 -0.98 10.86 10.87
CA ILE A 149 -1.15 10.93 12.33
C ILE A 149 -1.07 12.39 12.78
N PRO A 150 -1.96 12.87 13.67
CA PRO A 150 -1.85 14.22 14.24
C PRO A 150 -0.51 14.46 14.92
N ASN A 151 0.03 15.65 14.79
CA ASN A 151 1.30 16.08 15.36
C ASN A 151 2.54 15.28 14.92
N ARG A 152 2.41 14.47 13.85
CA ARG A 152 3.53 13.72 13.27
C ARG A 152 3.50 13.85 11.76
N VAL A 153 4.66 14.09 11.16
CA VAL A 153 4.82 14.07 9.71
C VAL A 153 5.30 12.70 9.29
N ASN A 154 4.46 11.97 8.56
CA ASN A 154 4.88 10.75 7.87
C ASN A 154 5.17 11.08 6.40
N SER A 155 5.90 10.21 5.73
CA SER A 155 6.15 10.35 4.29
C SER A 155 5.96 9.03 3.57
N MET A 156 5.57 9.13 2.30
CA MET A 156 5.55 8.03 1.35
C MET A 156 5.93 8.57 -0.02
N TRP A 157 6.35 7.71 -0.91
CA TRP A 157 6.62 8.09 -2.29
C TRP A 157 6.12 7.05 -3.28
N PHE A 158 5.89 7.47 -4.50
CA PHE A 158 5.51 6.58 -5.59
C PHE A 158 5.94 7.17 -6.94
N LYS A 159 5.84 6.33 -7.96
CA LYS A 159 6.04 6.70 -9.35
C LYS A 159 4.98 5.98 -10.17
N THR A 160 4.25 6.71 -11.01
CA THR A 160 3.27 6.13 -11.93
C THR A 160 3.97 5.62 -13.19
N SER A 161 3.52 4.49 -13.72
CA SER A 161 4.06 3.90 -14.95
C SER A 161 3.26 4.31 -16.19
N GLU A 162 2.00 4.73 -16.01
CA GLU A 162 1.06 5.02 -17.09
C GLU A 162 0.23 6.26 -16.80
N VAL A 163 -0.24 6.90 -17.86
CA VAL A 163 -1.26 7.96 -17.78
C VAL A 163 -2.58 7.32 -17.35
N GLY A 164 -3.25 7.92 -16.37
CA GLY A 164 -4.51 7.37 -15.85
C GLY A 164 -5.01 8.07 -14.60
N SER A 165 -6.15 7.60 -14.11
CA SER A 165 -6.77 8.08 -12.88
C SER A 165 -6.94 6.93 -11.90
N TYR A 166 -6.39 7.09 -10.70
CA TYR A 166 -6.33 6.06 -9.67
C TYR A 166 -6.99 6.55 -8.38
N ASP A 167 -7.66 5.65 -7.67
CA ASP A 167 -8.34 6.01 -6.44
C ASP A 167 -7.37 6.26 -5.28
N ILE A 168 -7.67 7.28 -4.48
CA ILE A 168 -7.18 7.48 -3.13
C ILE A 168 -8.33 7.19 -2.17
N ALA A 169 -8.10 6.41 -1.14
CA ALA A 169 -9.06 6.12 -0.09
C ALA A 169 -8.46 6.38 1.29
N CYS A 170 -9.28 6.74 2.25
CA CYS A 170 -8.90 6.72 3.65
C CYS A 170 -9.00 5.27 4.17
N ALA A 171 -7.92 4.73 4.72
CA ALA A 171 -7.84 3.35 5.20
C ALA A 171 -7.71 3.24 6.73
N GLU A 172 -7.94 4.34 7.48
CA GLU A 172 -8.01 4.37 8.93
C GLU A 172 -9.31 5.05 9.36
N TYR A 173 -10.07 4.42 10.27
CA TYR A 173 -11.38 4.94 10.67
C TYR A 173 -11.26 6.34 11.28
N CYS A 174 -11.80 7.33 10.59
CA CYS A 174 -11.74 8.76 10.93
C CYS A 174 -13.12 9.40 11.23
N GLY A 175 -14.14 8.60 11.49
CA GLY A 175 -15.46 9.07 11.88
C GLY A 175 -16.59 8.79 10.86
N LEU A 176 -17.69 9.54 10.99
CA LEU A 176 -18.97 9.25 10.32
C LEU A 176 -18.89 9.09 8.79
N ARG A 177 -18.09 9.91 8.11
CA ARG A 177 -17.96 9.88 6.64
C ARG A 177 -16.65 9.24 6.16
N HIS A 178 -16.03 8.41 7.00
CA HIS A 178 -14.81 7.69 6.66
C HIS A 178 -14.90 6.98 5.29
N SER A 179 -15.98 6.26 5.05
CA SER A 179 -16.21 5.51 3.81
C SER A 179 -16.46 6.39 2.56
N TYR A 180 -16.58 7.69 2.72
CA TYR A 180 -16.75 8.66 1.63
C TYR A 180 -15.52 9.55 1.44
N MET A 181 -14.47 9.35 2.25
CA MET A 181 -13.22 10.11 2.14
C MET A 181 -12.33 9.54 1.02
N TYR A 182 -12.79 9.76 -0.20
CA TYR A 182 -12.11 9.37 -1.45
C TYR A 182 -11.54 10.57 -2.18
N ASN A 183 -10.55 10.32 -3.02
CA ASN A 183 -9.99 11.26 -3.97
C ASN A 183 -9.33 10.50 -5.15
N LYS A 184 -8.61 11.23 -6.01
CA LYS A 184 -7.92 10.67 -7.17
C LYS A 184 -6.47 11.11 -7.24
N VAL A 185 -5.61 10.19 -7.72
CA VAL A 185 -4.35 10.52 -8.37
C VAL A 185 -4.61 10.56 -9.87
N VAL A 186 -4.32 11.68 -10.49
CA VAL A 186 -4.39 11.83 -11.95
C VAL A 186 -2.97 11.91 -12.47
N SER A 187 -2.55 10.84 -13.15
CA SER A 187 -1.25 10.76 -13.81
C SER A 187 -1.38 11.23 -15.24
N GLU A 188 -0.62 12.25 -15.61
CA GLU A 188 -0.65 12.86 -16.94
C GLU A 188 0.74 12.82 -17.59
N ASP A 189 0.79 13.02 -18.89
CA ASP A 189 2.08 13.26 -19.53
C ASP A 189 2.70 14.59 -19.05
N SER A 190 4.02 14.69 -19.15
CA SER A 190 4.76 15.84 -18.60
C SER A 190 4.32 17.18 -19.18
N ALA A 191 3.88 17.23 -20.44
CA ALA A 191 3.46 18.48 -21.08
C ALA A 191 2.10 18.96 -20.54
N HIS A 192 1.13 18.04 -20.36
CA HIS A 192 -0.17 18.35 -19.78
C HIS A 192 -0.05 18.73 -18.30
N PHE A 193 0.76 18.00 -17.53
CA PHE A 193 1.04 18.33 -16.15
C PHE A 193 1.65 19.74 -16.00
N GLU A 194 2.68 20.08 -16.79
CA GLU A 194 3.30 21.41 -16.79
C GLU A 194 2.30 22.51 -17.14
N GLN A 195 1.44 22.29 -18.12
CA GLN A 195 0.40 23.26 -18.50
C GLN A 195 -0.59 23.48 -17.38
N TRP A 196 -1.08 22.41 -16.73
CA TRP A 196 -1.97 22.48 -15.58
C TRP A 196 -1.29 23.23 -14.42
N TYR A 197 -0.05 22.88 -14.09
CA TYR A 197 0.71 23.42 -12.99
C TYR A 197 0.94 24.93 -13.12
N ARG A 198 1.31 25.39 -14.32
CA ARG A 198 1.48 26.84 -14.61
C ARG A 198 0.17 27.61 -14.60
N LYS A 199 -0.87 27.05 -15.22
CA LYS A 199 -2.19 27.72 -15.28
C LYS A 199 -2.76 27.90 -13.88
N THR A 200 -2.74 26.86 -13.06
CA THR A 200 -3.29 26.89 -11.70
C THR A 200 -2.49 27.83 -10.80
N SER A 201 -1.17 27.88 -10.96
CA SER A 201 -0.31 28.83 -10.25
C SER A 201 -0.69 30.28 -10.55
N LEU A 202 -0.95 30.63 -11.80
CA LEU A 202 -1.38 31.97 -12.20
C LEU A 202 -2.77 32.31 -11.68
N ASP A 203 -3.70 31.36 -11.67
CA ASP A 203 -5.07 31.57 -11.17
C ASP A 203 -5.11 31.76 -9.65
N GLN A 204 -4.32 31.02 -8.88
CA GLN A 204 -4.26 31.12 -7.42
C GLN A 204 -3.48 32.35 -6.94
N SER A 205 -2.61 32.93 -7.77
CA SER A 205 -1.92 34.18 -7.46
C SER A 205 -2.80 35.43 -7.56
N LYS A 206 -4.00 35.33 -8.15
CA LYS A 206 -4.97 36.43 -8.20
C LYS A 206 -5.56 36.65 -6.80
N PRO A 207 -5.67 37.93 -6.34
CA PRO A 207 -6.31 38.21 -5.08
C PRO A 207 -7.76 37.70 -5.06
N TYR A 208 -8.12 37.04 -3.98
CA TYR A 208 -9.48 36.54 -3.74
C TYR A 208 -10.49 37.70 -3.91
N LYS A 209 -11.36 37.58 -4.90
CA LYS A 209 -12.49 38.51 -5.08
C LYS A 209 -13.72 37.85 -4.45
N PRO A 210 -14.20 38.31 -3.27
CA PRO A 210 -15.41 37.75 -2.68
C PRO A 210 -16.57 37.89 -3.67
N LEU A 211 -17.34 36.82 -3.84
CA LEU A 211 -18.59 36.87 -4.56
C LEU A 211 -19.42 37.95 -3.89
N SER A 212 -19.73 39.02 -4.66
CA SER A 212 -20.62 40.05 -4.18
C SER A 212 -21.92 39.36 -3.72
N SER A 213 -22.26 39.51 -2.42
CA SER A 213 -23.57 39.10 -1.93
C SER A 213 -24.61 39.84 -2.75
N SER A 214 -25.20 39.16 -3.74
CA SER A 214 -26.40 39.61 -4.43
C SER A 214 -27.50 39.66 -3.38
N SER A 215 -27.71 40.87 -2.83
CA SER A 215 -28.91 41.20 -2.07
C SER A 215 -30.15 40.96 -2.95
N ARG A 216 -30.95 39.97 -2.59
CA ARG A 216 -32.41 40.03 -2.70
C ARG A 216 -33.03 39.14 -1.64
#